data_f507ce6338d954da1518c398695da7c6
#
_entry.id   f507ce6338d954da1518c398695da7c6
#
_cell.length_a   1.000
_cell.length_b   1.000
_cell.length_c   1.000
_cell.angle_alpha   90.00
_cell.angle_beta   90.00
_cell.angle_gamma   90.00
#
_symmetry.space_group_name_H-M   'P 1'
#
loop_
_entity.id
_entity.type
_entity.pdbx_description
1 polymer ?
#
loop_
_entity_poly.entity_id
_entity_poly.type
_entity_poly.pdbx_seq_one_letter_code
_entity_poly.pdbx_strand_id
1 'polypeptide(L)'
;MKDTNNQNGLNSLWTESLTRNLHPDSNALVDHLRIVHHKHTGFTEACASSCRDKAGRNSYEWLAEIVPNNKGLRVLDLACGSGTLLKILFDRNQNLNLKGIDMCPEELKLAKNLLINSGVNLIESKAQNLKAINDNSIDIVLCHWALTLMDPIAPVLNEVRRVLTSEGRFAALVDGPMNTVPSYKEVHDLIY
;
A
#
# COMPACT_ATOMS: atom_id res chain seq x y z
N MET A 1 24.13 8.85 33.75
CA MET A 1 23.40 9.78 32.88
C MET A 1 24.02 9.67 31.52
N LYS A 2 23.39 8.95 30.61
CA LYS A 2 23.74 8.94 29.19
C LYS A 2 22.51 9.49 28.48
N ASP A 3 22.57 10.76 28.10
CA ASP A 3 21.64 11.39 27.17
C ASP A 3 21.85 10.73 25.80
N THR A 4 21.03 9.76 25.50
CA THR A 4 20.88 9.28 24.13
C THR A 4 19.79 10.11 23.47
N ASN A 5 20.18 11.31 23.03
CA ASN A 5 19.40 12.09 22.07
C ASN A 5 19.37 11.31 20.74
N ASN A 6 18.45 10.39 20.60
CA ASN A 6 18.14 9.75 19.32
C ASN A 6 17.26 10.74 18.52
N GLN A 7 17.91 11.74 17.90
CA GLN A 7 17.24 12.79 17.11
C GLN A 7 16.71 12.29 15.76
N ASN A 8 16.80 11.01 15.46
CA ASN A 8 16.30 10.41 14.21
C ASN A 8 14.94 9.71 14.34
N GLY A 9 14.32 9.73 15.51
CA GLY A 9 12.99 9.14 15.71
C GLY A 9 11.88 9.91 15.00
N LEU A 10 10.94 9.20 14.42
CA LEU A 10 9.68 9.77 13.93
C LEU A 10 8.81 10.14 15.12
N ASN A 11 8.87 11.38 15.59
CA ASN A 11 8.01 11.85 16.69
C ASN A 11 6.59 12.05 16.18
N SER A 12 5.66 11.29 16.72
CA SER A 12 4.23 11.40 16.47
C SER A 12 3.45 11.01 17.74
N LEU A 13 2.18 11.35 17.80
CA LEU A 13 1.30 10.89 18.89
C LEU A 13 1.23 9.36 18.97
N TRP A 14 1.37 8.68 17.81
CA TRP A 14 1.44 7.22 17.76
C TRP A 14 2.66 6.69 18.53
N THR A 15 3.88 7.14 18.17
CA THR A 15 5.11 6.69 18.82
C THR A 15 5.19 7.10 20.28
N GLU A 16 4.73 8.31 20.64
CA GLU A 16 4.66 8.76 22.03
C GLU A 16 3.70 7.92 22.87
N SER A 17 2.55 7.52 22.32
CA SER A 17 1.60 6.67 23.01
C SER A 17 2.16 5.27 23.25
N LEU A 18 2.81 4.68 22.25
CA LEU A 18 3.44 3.35 22.38
C LEU A 18 4.55 3.36 23.45
N THR A 19 5.38 4.41 23.53
CA THR A 19 6.42 4.51 24.57
C THR A 19 5.85 4.61 25.99
N ARG A 20 4.59 5.03 26.12
CA ARG A 20 3.86 5.11 27.39
C ARG A 20 2.95 3.89 27.64
N ASN A 21 3.05 2.83 26.83
CA ASN A 21 2.15 1.66 26.84
C ASN A 21 0.66 2.04 26.71
N LEU A 22 0.36 3.10 25.98
CA LEU A 22 -0.99 3.49 25.62
C LEU A 22 -1.36 2.93 24.25
N HIS A 23 -2.65 2.69 24.04
CA HIS A 23 -3.18 2.31 22.71
C HIS A 23 -3.64 3.59 21.99
N PRO A 24 -2.87 4.10 21.02
CA PRO A 24 -3.30 5.26 20.24
C PRO A 24 -4.48 4.90 19.33
N ASP A 25 -5.27 5.90 18.97
CA ASP A 25 -6.42 5.73 18.09
C ASP A 25 -6.02 5.64 16.60
N SER A 26 -6.98 5.28 15.76
CA SER A 26 -6.79 5.15 14.31
C SER A 26 -6.33 6.45 13.63
N ASN A 27 -6.66 7.62 14.18
CA ASN A 27 -6.24 8.90 13.61
C ASN A 27 -4.75 9.13 13.88
N ALA A 28 -4.27 8.78 15.08
CA ALA A 28 -2.85 8.85 15.40
C ALA A 28 -2.02 7.93 14.49
N LEU A 29 -2.52 6.74 14.13
CA LEU A 29 -1.88 5.87 13.14
C LEU A 29 -1.83 6.53 11.76
N VAL A 30 -2.95 7.07 11.28
CA VAL A 30 -3.01 7.75 9.97
C VAL A 30 -2.03 8.91 9.90
N ASP A 31 -1.95 9.73 10.94
CA ASP A 31 -1.03 10.87 10.98
C ASP A 31 0.44 10.41 11.07
N HIS A 32 0.72 9.35 11.81
CA HIS A 32 2.03 8.71 11.83
C HIS A 32 2.45 8.23 10.43
N LEU A 33 1.59 7.48 9.75
CA LEU A 33 1.87 6.98 8.39
C LEU A 33 2.13 8.12 7.39
N ARG A 34 1.38 9.23 7.50
CA ARG A 34 1.65 10.42 6.69
C ARG A 34 3.03 11.01 6.94
N ILE A 35 3.45 11.09 8.20
CA ILE A 35 4.81 11.56 8.57
C ILE A 35 5.86 10.62 7.98
N VAL A 36 5.68 9.30 8.08
CA VAL A 36 6.59 8.30 7.53
C VAL A 36 6.73 8.48 6.03
N HIS A 37 5.63 8.49 5.29
CA HIS A 37 5.66 8.60 3.83
C HIS A 37 6.15 9.96 3.34
N HIS A 38 5.87 11.04 4.09
CA HIS A 38 6.43 12.35 3.76
C HIS A 38 7.96 12.39 3.91
N LYS A 39 8.51 11.79 4.97
CA LYS A 39 9.95 11.77 5.22
C LYS A 39 10.70 10.71 4.39
N HIS A 40 10.06 9.61 4.07
CA HIS A 40 10.65 8.43 3.44
C HIS A 40 9.82 7.98 2.23
N THR A 41 9.44 8.93 1.36
CA THR A 41 8.68 8.65 0.15
C THR A 41 9.39 7.61 -0.73
N GLY A 42 8.67 6.58 -1.20
CA GLY A 42 9.24 5.48 -1.99
C GLY A 42 9.97 4.41 -1.16
N PHE A 43 9.88 4.44 0.17
CA PHE A 43 10.55 3.46 1.04
C PHE A 43 10.09 2.03 0.78
N THR A 44 8.78 1.82 0.61
CA THR A 44 8.20 0.49 0.39
C THR A 44 8.77 -0.17 -0.87
N GLU A 45 8.92 0.60 -1.96
CA GLU A 45 9.51 0.10 -3.20
C GLU A 45 10.97 -0.29 -3.04
N ALA A 46 11.74 0.53 -2.33
CA ALA A 46 13.15 0.25 -2.09
C ALA A 46 13.33 -1.08 -1.34
N CYS A 47 12.50 -1.34 -0.33
CA CYS A 47 12.49 -2.60 0.41
C CYS A 47 12.01 -3.76 -0.46
N ALA A 48 10.87 -3.63 -1.11
CA ALA A 48 10.26 -4.71 -1.89
C ALA A 48 11.09 -5.12 -3.10
N SER A 49 11.73 -4.17 -3.78
CA SER A 49 12.57 -4.48 -4.96
C SER A 49 13.85 -5.22 -4.61
N SER A 50 14.32 -5.13 -3.37
CA SER A 50 15.52 -5.84 -2.90
C SER A 50 15.24 -7.29 -2.54
N CYS A 51 13.99 -7.65 -2.22
CA CYS A 51 13.59 -8.99 -1.81
C CYS A 51 13.04 -9.77 -3.00
N ARG A 52 13.68 -10.91 -3.32
CA ARG A 52 13.26 -11.73 -4.47
C ARG A 52 13.08 -13.19 -4.07
N ASP A 53 12.10 -13.83 -4.67
CA ASP A 53 11.87 -15.26 -4.55
C ASP A 53 12.90 -16.09 -5.35
N LYS A 54 12.79 -17.41 -5.29
CA LYS A 54 13.68 -18.31 -6.04
C LYS A 54 13.57 -18.18 -7.55
N ALA A 55 12.47 -17.63 -8.07
CA ALA A 55 12.27 -17.34 -9.48
C ALA A 55 12.75 -15.93 -9.88
N GLY A 56 13.31 -15.17 -8.93
CA GLY A 56 13.81 -13.82 -9.14
C GLY A 56 12.74 -12.74 -9.09
N ARG A 57 11.49 -13.05 -8.71
CA ARG A 57 10.37 -12.11 -8.64
C ARG A 57 10.35 -11.38 -7.30
N ASN A 58 10.05 -10.09 -7.33
CA ASN A 58 9.72 -9.35 -6.12
C ASN A 58 8.22 -9.51 -5.76
N SER A 59 7.82 -8.97 -4.63
CA SER A 59 6.45 -9.07 -4.13
C SER A 59 5.41 -8.35 -5.01
N TYR A 60 5.78 -7.28 -5.69
CA TYR A 60 4.92 -6.58 -6.65
C TYR A 60 4.67 -7.42 -7.90
N GLU A 61 5.73 -8.01 -8.47
CA GLU A 61 5.64 -8.90 -9.62
C GLU A 61 4.77 -10.12 -9.30
N TRP A 62 4.91 -10.64 -8.08
CA TRP A 62 4.12 -11.76 -7.59
C TRP A 62 2.62 -11.42 -7.50
N LEU A 63 2.29 -10.27 -6.92
CA LEU A 63 0.90 -9.82 -6.84
C LEU A 63 0.32 -9.50 -8.22
N ALA A 64 1.10 -8.94 -9.12
CA ALA A 64 0.68 -8.63 -10.49
C ALA A 64 0.28 -9.87 -11.29
N GLU A 65 0.84 -11.06 -11.00
CA GLU A 65 0.51 -12.32 -11.68
C GLU A 65 -0.96 -12.76 -11.46
N ILE A 66 -1.60 -12.28 -10.39
CA ILE A 66 -3.01 -12.58 -10.11
C ILE A 66 -3.93 -11.95 -11.17
N VAL A 67 -3.50 -10.86 -11.83
CA VAL A 67 -4.27 -10.21 -12.88
C VAL A 67 -4.12 -10.99 -14.18
N PRO A 68 -5.19 -11.58 -14.74
CA PRO A 68 -5.14 -12.27 -16.01
C PRO A 68 -4.76 -11.31 -17.16
N ASN A 69 -4.16 -11.85 -18.20
CA ASN A 69 -3.77 -11.04 -19.38
C ASN A 69 -4.94 -10.79 -20.35
N ASN A 70 -6.13 -10.53 -19.79
CA ASN A 70 -7.34 -10.24 -20.56
C ASN A 70 -7.44 -8.75 -20.88
N LYS A 71 -8.00 -8.42 -22.05
CA LYS A 71 -8.22 -7.03 -22.45
C LYS A 71 -9.37 -6.41 -21.65
N GLY A 72 -9.22 -5.13 -21.30
CA GLY A 72 -10.27 -4.30 -20.75
C GLY A 72 -10.60 -4.55 -19.28
N LEU A 73 -9.86 -5.41 -18.56
CA LEU A 73 -10.04 -5.57 -17.13
C LEU A 73 -9.80 -4.27 -16.38
N ARG A 74 -10.72 -3.94 -15.48
CA ARG A 74 -10.68 -2.77 -14.60
C ARG A 74 -10.03 -3.15 -13.29
N VAL A 75 -8.82 -2.65 -13.08
CA VAL A 75 -7.99 -2.98 -11.91
C VAL A 75 -7.79 -1.75 -11.05
N LEU A 76 -8.02 -1.90 -9.76
CA LEU A 76 -7.77 -0.89 -8.73
C LEU A 76 -6.61 -1.35 -7.85
N ASP A 77 -5.56 -0.54 -7.76
CA ASP A 77 -4.50 -0.66 -6.76
C ASP A 77 -4.84 0.21 -5.55
N LEU A 78 -5.14 -0.43 -4.43
CA LEU A 78 -5.57 0.21 -3.18
C LEU A 78 -4.35 0.47 -2.29
N ALA A 79 -4.11 1.72 -1.94
CA ALA A 79 -2.87 2.24 -1.36
C ALA A 79 -1.68 1.99 -2.32
N CYS A 80 -1.77 2.60 -3.50
CA CYS A 80 -0.87 2.33 -4.61
C CYS A 80 0.55 2.90 -4.44
N GLY A 81 0.78 3.72 -3.40
CA GLY A 81 2.07 4.35 -3.14
C GLY A 81 2.61 5.07 -4.36
N SER A 82 3.88 4.86 -4.68
CA SER A 82 4.57 5.43 -5.85
C SER A 82 4.17 4.82 -7.19
N GLY A 83 3.20 3.87 -7.23
CA GLY A 83 2.64 3.33 -8.45
C GLY A 83 3.40 2.15 -9.06
N THR A 84 4.30 1.52 -8.34
CA THR A 84 5.13 0.42 -8.84
C THR A 84 4.32 -0.76 -9.35
N LEU A 85 3.27 -1.20 -8.61
CA LEU A 85 2.39 -2.28 -9.08
C LEU A 85 1.65 -1.90 -10.35
N LEU A 86 1.12 -0.68 -10.42
CA LEU A 86 0.45 -0.15 -11.62
C LEU A 86 1.39 -0.10 -12.83
N LYS A 87 2.66 0.27 -12.62
CA LYS A 87 3.66 0.29 -13.70
C LYS A 87 3.92 -1.12 -14.24
N ILE A 88 4.10 -2.10 -13.37
CA ILE A 88 4.28 -3.50 -13.76
C ILE A 88 3.08 -4.01 -14.56
N LEU A 89 1.85 -3.71 -14.10
CA LEU A 89 0.62 -4.10 -14.79
C LEU A 89 0.51 -3.42 -16.17
N PHE A 90 0.80 -2.13 -16.26
CA PHE A 90 0.76 -1.37 -17.50
C PHE A 90 1.79 -1.91 -18.53
N ASP A 91 3.02 -2.15 -18.09
CA ASP A 91 4.09 -2.68 -18.98
C ASP A 91 3.73 -4.08 -19.51
N ARG A 92 3.06 -4.87 -18.66
CA ARG A 92 2.63 -6.22 -19.06
C ARG A 92 1.42 -6.21 -20.01
N ASN A 93 0.49 -5.31 -19.81
CA ASN A 93 -0.73 -5.21 -20.62
C ASN A 93 -1.32 -3.79 -20.64
N GLN A 94 -1.05 -3.04 -21.68
CA GLN A 94 -1.53 -1.66 -21.89
C GLN A 94 -3.06 -1.57 -22.14
N ASN A 95 -3.76 -2.69 -22.31
CA ASN A 95 -5.23 -2.69 -22.47
C ASN A 95 -5.96 -2.83 -21.14
N LEU A 96 -5.27 -2.85 -20.00
CA LEU A 96 -5.90 -2.80 -18.68
C LEU A 96 -6.40 -1.37 -18.40
N ASN A 97 -7.56 -1.28 -17.74
CA ASN A 97 -8.06 -0.02 -17.22
C ASN A 97 -7.60 0.13 -15.76
N LEU A 98 -6.49 0.81 -15.56
CA LEU A 98 -5.81 0.89 -14.28
C LEU A 98 -6.22 2.15 -13.52
N LYS A 99 -6.48 1.97 -12.23
CA LYS A 99 -6.68 3.06 -11.25
C LYS A 99 -5.81 2.80 -10.04
N GLY A 100 -5.30 3.88 -9.45
CA GLY A 100 -4.59 3.84 -8.17
C GLY A 100 -5.21 4.81 -7.17
N ILE A 101 -5.29 4.39 -5.93
CA ILE A 101 -5.72 5.24 -4.80
C ILE A 101 -4.64 5.22 -3.74
N ASP A 102 -4.25 6.40 -3.28
CA ASP A 102 -3.40 6.57 -2.11
C ASP A 102 -3.83 7.80 -1.31
N MET A 103 -3.54 7.81 -0.02
CA MET A 103 -3.83 8.95 0.85
C MET A 103 -2.67 9.95 0.95
N CYS A 104 -1.49 9.58 0.44
CA CYS A 104 -0.27 10.38 0.53
C CYS A 104 -0.01 11.10 -0.80
N PRO A 105 -0.12 12.44 -0.86
CA PRO A 105 0.10 13.21 -2.08
C PRO A 105 1.54 13.12 -2.60
N GLU A 106 2.53 12.92 -1.72
CA GLU A 106 3.93 12.77 -2.09
C GLU A 106 4.15 11.47 -2.87
N GLU A 107 3.56 10.36 -2.41
CA GLU A 107 3.59 9.08 -3.12
C GLU A 107 2.89 9.20 -4.48
N LEU A 108 1.71 9.81 -4.51
CA LEU A 108 1.00 10.03 -5.78
C LEU A 108 1.76 10.93 -6.75
N LYS A 109 2.60 11.84 -6.25
CA LYS A 109 3.49 12.63 -7.10
C LYS A 109 4.56 11.76 -7.78
N LEU A 110 5.14 10.81 -7.05
CA LEU A 110 6.05 9.82 -7.64
C LEU A 110 5.31 8.93 -8.64
N ALA A 111 4.12 8.44 -8.29
CA ALA A 111 3.30 7.63 -9.17
C ALA A 111 2.97 8.34 -10.49
N LYS A 112 2.62 9.63 -10.45
CA LYS A 112 2.37 10.45 -11.65
C LYS A 112 3.59 10.54 -12.56
N ASN A 113 4.78 10.70 -11.98
CA ASN A 113 6.03 10.74 -12.75
C ASN A 113 6.35 9.37 -13.36
N LEU A 114 6.19 8.28 -12.59
CA LEU A 114 6.45 6.92 -13.03
C LEU A 114 5.50 6.46 -14.15
N LEU A 115 4.24 6.90 -14.09
CA LEU A 115 3.15 6.50 -14.99
C LEU A 115 2.84 7.58 -16.04
N ILE A 116 3.80 8.45 -16.32
CA ILE A 116 3.61 9.50 -17.33
C ILE A 116 3.21 8.87 -18.68
N ASN A 117 2.20 9.43 -19.33
CA ASN A 117 1.64 8.94 -20.60
C ASN A 117 1.00 7.52 -20.57
N SER A 118 0.80 6.92 -19.38
CA SER A 118 0.15 5.60 -19.26
C SER A 118 -1.38 5.65 -19.35
N GLY A 119 -1.99 6.81 -19.08
CA GLY A 119 -3.44 6.95 -18.94
C GLY A 119 -4.01 6.38 -17.63
N VAL A 120 -3.17 5.96 -16.69
CA VAL A 120 -3.59 5.48 -15.37
C VAL A 120 -4.23 6.61 -14.58
N ASN A 121 -5.42 6.36 -14.01
CA ASN A 121 -6.12 7.32 -13.17
C ASN A 121 -5.66 7.19 -11.70
N LEU A 122 -5.02 8.23 -11.19
CA LEU A 122 -4.53 8.31 -9.80
C LEU A 122 -5.42 9.26 -8.99
N ILE A 123 -5.91 8.78 -7.84
CA ILE A 123 -6.88 9.45 -6.98
C ILE A 123 -6.31 9.56 -5.56
N GLU A 124 -6.30 10.77 -5.03
CA GLU A 124 -5.97 10.99 -3.62
C GLU A 124 -7.20 10.71 -2.76
N SER A 125 -7.16 9.63 -1.99
CA SER A 125 -8.22 9.28 -1.04
C SER A 125 -7.74 8.24 -0.04
N LYS A 126 -8.42 8.18 1.13
CA LYS A 126 -8.25 7.07 2.06
C LYS A 126 -8.97 5.82 1.53
N ALA A 127 -8.44 4.63 1.86
CA ALA A 127 -9.06 3.36 1.49
C ALA A 127 -10.47 3.16 2.05
N GLN A 128 -10.79 3.83 3.18
CA GLN A 128 -12.11 3.85 3.79
C GLN A 128 -13.15 4.70 3.01
N ASN A 129 -12.74 5.39 1.93
CA ASN A 129 -13.60 6.32 1.20
C ASN A 129 -13.31 6.25 -0.31
N LEU A 130 -13.89 5.29 -1.00
CA LEU A 130 -13.74 5.11 -2.45
C LEU A 130 -14.87 5.77 -3.26
N LYS A 131 -15.44 6.89 -2.78
CA LYS A 131 -16.58 7.58 -3.43
C LYS A 131 -16.32 8.01 -4.88
N ALA A 132 -15.04 8.21 -5.26
CA ALA A 132 -14.66 8.50 -6.63
C ALA A 132 -14.74 7.28 -7.57
N ILE A 133 -15.00 6.08 -7.03
CA ILE A 133 -15.17 4.83 -7.77
C ILE A 133 -16.62 4.41 -7.70
N ASN A 134 -17.23 4.16 -8.86
CA ASN A 134 -18.61 3.71 -8.94
C ASN A 134 -18.81 2.30 -8.37
N ASP A 135 -20.02 1.99 -7.92
CA ASP A 135 -20.40 0.65 -7.51
C ASP A 135 -20.25 -0.34 -8.67
N ASN A 136 -19.89 -1.58 -8.37
CA ASN A 136 -19.79 -2.68 -9.34
C ASN A 136 -18.97 -2.32 -10.60
N SER A 137 -17.89 -1.54 -10.45
CA SER A 137 -17.14 -0.99 -11.58
C SER A 137 -15.70 -1.51 -11.67
N ILE A 138 -15.25 -2.34 -10.74
CA ILE A 138 -13.89 -2.88 -10.67
C ILE A 138 -13.95 -4.41 -10.75
N ASP A 139 -13.09 -5.00 -11.57
CA ASP A 139 -13.00 -6.45 -11.73
C ASP A 139 -11.96 -7.06 -10.75
N ILE A 140 -10.90 -6.32 -10.46
CA ILE A 140 -9.86 -6.77 -9.53
C ILE A 140 -9.41 -5.58 -8.67
N VAL A 141 -9.42 -5.77 -7.36
CA VAL A 141 -8.77 -4.89 -6.39
C VAL A 141 -7.53 -5.57 -5.88
N LEU A 142 -6.41 -4.87 -5.92
CA LEU A 142 -5.12 -5.30 -5.37
C LEU A 142 -4.74 -4.39 -4.20
N CYS A 143 -4.01 -4.94 -3.22
CA CYS A 143 -3.44 -4.17 -2.12
C CYS A 143 -2.09 -4.78 -1.73
N HIS A 144 -1.01 -4.01 -1.85
CA HIS A 144 0.34 -4.47 -1.55
C HIS A 144 0.83 -3.86 -0.23
N TRP A 145 1.07 -4.68 0.78
CA TRP A 145 1.65 -4.33 2.10
C TRP A 145 0.99 -3.17 2.86
N ALA A 146 -0.26 -2.87 2.57
CA ALA A 146 -0.94 -1.76 3.22
C ALA A 146 -2.17 -2.16 4.03
N LEU A 147 -2.73 -3.35 3.79
CA LEU A 147 -4.00 -3.75 4.42
C LEU A 147 -3.93 -3.80 5.96
N THR A 148 -2.80 -4.21 6.50
CA THR A 148 -2.55 -4.28 7.97
C THR A 148 -2.40 -2.91 8.61
N LEU A 149 -2.19 -1.85 7.81
CA LEU A 149 -2.08 -0.47 8.27
C LEU A 149 -3.42 0.29 8.24
N MET A 150 -4.50 -0.38 7.78
CA MET A 150 -5.81 0.25 7.60
C MET A 150 -6.70 -0.01 8.82
N ASP A 151 -6.79 0.97 9.70
CA ASP A 151 -7.64 0.91 10.88
C ASP A 151 -8.67 2.06 10.87
N PRO A 152 -9.97 1.79 11.08
CA PRO A 152 -10.60 0.47 11.14
C PRO A 152 -10.68 -0.21 9.76
N ILE A 153 -10.52 -1.52 9.73
CA ILE A 153 -10.51 -2.31 8.48
C ILE A 153 -11.91 -2.50 7.86
N ALA A 154 -12.96 -2.57 8.69
CA ALA A 154 -14.30 -2.85 8.21
C ALA A 154 -14.83 -1.85 7.16
N PRO A 155 -14.69 -0.53 7.29
CA PRO A 155 -15.04 0.42 6.24
C PRO A 155 -14.29 0.18 4.93
N VAL A 156 -13.00 -0.22 4.98
CA VAL A 156 -12.21 -0.54 3.79
C VAL A 156 -12.81 -1.72 3.04
N LEU A 157 -13.10 -2.82 3.76
CA LEU A 157 -13.68 -4.03 3.15
C LEU A 157 -15.09 -3.76 2.59
N ASN A 158 -15.88 -2.90 3.23
CA ASN A 158 -17.18 -2.48 2.71
C ASN A 158 -17.04 -1.71 1.39
N GLU A 159 -16.09 -0.79 1.30
CA GLU A 159 -15.82 -0.05 0.06
C GLU A 159 -15.27 -0.96 -1.04
N VAL A 160 -14.33 -1.86 -0.72
CA VAL A 160 -13.82 -2.87 -1.66
C VAL A 160 -14.97 -3.72 -2.21
N ARG A 161 -15.87 -4.22 -1.33
CA ARG A 161 -17.05 -4.98 -1.74
C ARG A 161 -17.98 -4.17 -2.63
N ARG A 162 -18.21 -2.89 -2.33
CA ARG A 162 -19.10 -2.00 -3.09
C ARG A 162 -18.59 -1.78 -4.51
N VAL A 163 -17.29 -1.51 -4.67
CA VAL A 163 -16.72 -1.19 -5.98
C VAL A 163 -16.51 -2.42 -6.87
N LEU A 164 -16.33 -3.61 -6.27
CA LEU A 164 -16.16 -4.85 -7.02
C LEU A 164 -17.46 -5.26 -7.74
N THR A 165 -17.31 -5.78 -8.95
CA THR A 165 -18.38 -6.49 -9.65
C THR A 165 -18.75 -7.78 -8.91
N SER A 166 -19.89 -8.41 -9.29
CA SER A 166 -20.32 -9.70 -8.71
C SER A 166 -19.28 -10.82 -8.86
N GLU A 167 -18.49 -10.79 -9.93
CA GLU A 167 -17.41 -11.74 -10.23
C GLU A 167 -16.04 -11.18 -9.87
N GLY A 168 -16.01 -9.99 -9.27
CA GLY A 168 -14.79 -9.29 -8.94
C GLY A 168 -13.98 -9.99 -7.84
N ARG A 169 -12.68 -9.75 -7.84
CA ARG A 169 -11.72 -10.38 -6.90
C ARG A 169 -10.95 -9.33 -6.13
N PHE A 170 -10.72 -9.59 -4.85
CA PHE A 170 -9.80 -8.84 -4.02
C PHE A 170 -8.60 -9.72 -3.68
N ALA A 171 -7.40 -9.20 -3.89
CA ALA A 171 -6.16 -9.85 -3.47
C ALA A 171 -5.27 -8.86 -2.73
N ALA A 172 -4.79 -9.27 -1.56
CA ALA A 172 -3.88 -8.48 -0.76
C ALA A 172 -2.62 -9.31 -0.44
N LEU A 173 -1.47 -8.66 -0.54
CA LEU A 173 -0.23 -9.18 0.01
C LEU A 173 -0.03 -8.50 1.36
N VAL A 174 0.09 -9.30 2.40
CA VAL A 174 0.28 -8.86 3.78
C VAL A 174 1.51 -9.51 4.37
N ASP A 175 2.03 -8.94 5.42
CA ASP A 175 3.14 -9.53 6.16
C ASP A 175 2.76 -10.88 6.76
N GLY A 176 3.71 -11.79 6.77
CA GLY A 176 3.56 -13.06 7.46
C GLY A 176 3.64 -12.89 8.99
N PRO A 177 3.24 -13.91 9.78
CA PRO A 177 3.40 -13.87 11.22
C PRO A 177 4.87 -13.69 11.61
N MET A 178 5.15 -12.77 12.54
CA MET A 178 6.51 -12.42 12.98
C MET A 178 7.39 -13.61 13.41
N ASN A 179 6.77 -14.69 13.86
CA ASN A 179 7.48 -15.86 14.36
C ASN A 179 7.87 -16.88 13.28
N THR A 180 7.52 -16.64 12.01
CA THR A 180 7.78 -17.61 10.93
C THR A 180 9.17 -17.50 10.33
N VAL A 181 9.80 -16.33 10.43
CA VAL A 181 11.15 -16.09 9.92
C VAL A 181 11.94 -15.30 10.96
N PRO A 182 13.03 -15.84 11.55
CA PRO A 182 13.79 -15.13 12.59
C PRO A 182 14.28 -13.74 12.18
N SER A 183 14.76 -13.58 10.95
CA SER A 183 15.23 -12.30 10.42
C SER A 183 14.11 -11.27 10.24
N TYR A 184 12.86 -11.69 10.13
CA TYR A 184 11.71 -10.76 10.03
C TYR A 184 11.47 -10.05 11.36
N LYS A 185 11.58 -10.79 12.48
CA LYS A 185 11.49 -10.18 13.81
C LYS A 185 12.60 -9.14 14.04
N GLU A 186 13.83 -9.44 13.65
CA GLU A 186 14.96 -8.51 13.79
C GLU A 186 14.72 -7.21 13.01
N VAL A 187 14.22 -7.30 11.77
CA VAL A 187 13.87 -6.13 10.96
C VAL A 187 12.71 -5.37 11.57
N HIS A 188 11.67 -6.06 12.04
CA HIS A 188 10.53 -5.44 12.71
C HIS A 188 10.96 -4.68 13.96
N ASP A 189 11.78 -5.29 14.85
CA ASP A 189 12.28 -4.68 16.07
C ASP A 189 13.23 -3.48 15.82
N LEU A 190 13.73 -3.32 14.58
CA LEU A 190 14.52 -2.15 14.15
C LEU A 190 13.65 -0.99 13.66
N ILE A 191 12.43 -1.26 13.22
CA ILE A 191 11.52 -0.26 12.63
C ILE A 191 10.52 0.25 13.66
N TYR A 192 10.10 -0.60 14.59
CA TYR A 192 9.06 -0.34 15.60
C TYR A 192 9.60 -0.46 17.02
#